data_489de9b22a68e42c83f28addc29f0b51
#
_entry.id   489de9b22a68e42c83f28addc29f0b51
#
_cell.length_a   1.000
_cell.length_b   1.000
_cell.length_c   1.000
_cell.angle_alpha   90.00
_cell.angle_beta   90.00
_cell.angle_gamma   90.00
#
_symmetry.space_group_name_H-M   'P 1'
#
loop_
_entity.id
_entity.type
_entity.pdbx_description
1 polymer ?
#
loop_
_entity_poly.entity_id
_entity_poly.type
_entity_poly.pdbx_seq_one_letter_code
_entity_poly.pdbx_strand_id
1 'polypeptide(L)'
;MLGSSVLRLFSESTDNAVTGSVQSKNSIRLLPEKIRNFVIAGIDVKEADLLTKLLDQVQPDIVINCVGLVKQLSDVNDPLVALPINSLFPHRLAQMCASVNARLIHISTDCVFTGKKGMYSEDDVTDAQDLYGVSKRLGEVDYPNAITLRTSIIGHELEGHRSLISWFLNQKGAVKGFKQAIFSGLPTIEIARIIRDYVIPNPDLTGVYHVSSEPINKYDLLCLVADIYQKDIKIIEDHQYKIDRSLDSTKFRNATGFKP
;
A
#
# COMPACT_ATOMS: atom_id res chain seq x y z
N MET A 1 -3.86 2.52 7.20
CA MET A 1 -3.95 3.57 6.15
C MET A 1 -4.70 3.09 4.91
N LEU A 2 -4.06 2.35 3.98
CA LEU A 2 -4.67 2.02 2.69
C LEU A 2 -5.96 1.21 2.83
N GLY A 3 -5.96 0.11 3.60
CA GLY A 3 -7.15 -0.73 3.79
C GLY A 3 -8.38 0.04 4.28
N SER A 4 -8.20 1.02 5.17
CA SER A 4 -9.31 1.88 5.63
C SER A 4 -9.81 2.84 4.54
N SER A 5 -8.91 3.33 3.68
CA SER A 5 -9.28 4.19 2.54
C SER A 5 -10.04 3.39 1.48
N VAL A 6 -9.59 2.17 1.18
CA VAL A 6 -10.28 1.24 0.28
C VAL A 6 -11.66 0.92 0.83
N LEU A 7 -11.73 0.44 2.08
CA LEU A 7 -13.01 0.07 2.70
C LEU A 7 -14.01 1.23 2.66
N ARG A 8 -13.56 2.45 3.02
CA ARG A 8 -14.41 3.64 3.01
C ARG A 8 -14.93 3.95 1.61
N LEU A 9 -14.05 4.00 0.61
CA LEU A 9 -14.45 4.34 -0.76
C LEU A 9 -15.44 3.33 -1.34
N PHE A 10 -15.17 2.03 -1.13
CA PHE A 10 -16.04 0.98 -1.69
C PHE A 10 -17.36 0.86 -0.96
N SER A 11 -17.41 1.15 0.35
CA SER A 11 -18.66 1.14 1.13
C SER A 11 -19.58 2.35 0.88
N GLU A 12 -19.11 3.38 0.14
CA GLU A 12 -19.94 4.51 -0.28
C GLU A 12 -20.85 4.17 -1.47
N SER A 13 -20.55 3.11 -2.23
CA SER A 13 -21.39 2.62 -3.33
C SER A 13 -22.28 1.48 -2.87
N THR A 14 -23.54 1.48 -3.33
CA THR A 14 -24.49 0.38 -3.11
C THR A 14 -24.32 -0.78 -4.10
N ASP A 15 -23.49 -0.59 -5.13
CA ASP A 15 -23.32 -1.56 -6.22
C ASP A 15 -22.41 -2.74 -5.84
N ASN A 16 -21.69 -2.60 -4.71
CA ASN A 16 -20.74 -3.60 -4.25
C ASN A 16 -21.11 -4.12 -2.84
N ALA A 17 -21.10 -5.42 -2.66
CA ALA A 17 -21.06 -6.04 -1.35
C ALA A 17 -19.62 -5.98 -0.83
N VAL A 18 -19.38 -5.20 0.21
CA VAL A 18 -18.01 -4.94 0.73
C VAL A 18 -17.85 -5.57 2.10
N THR A 19 -16.78 -6.34 2.27
CA THR A 19 -16.37 -6.89 3.57
C THR A 19 -14.91 -6.58 3.83
N GLY A 20 -14.59 -5.97 4.95
CA GLY A 20 -13.23 -5.80 5.44
C GLY A 20 -12.89 -6.80 6.54
N SER A 21 -11.63 -7.11 6.72
CA SER A 21 -11.17 -7.92 7.86
C SER A 21 -10.04 -7.24 8.62
N VAL A 22 -10.02 -7.47 9.95
CA VAL A 22 -8.97 -6.97 10.85
C VAL A 22 -8.60 -8.03 11.87
N GLN A 23 -7.34 -8.02 12.31
CA GLN A 23 -6.84 -8.96 13.30
C GLN A 23 -7.49 -8.74 14.68
N SER A 24 -7.61 -7.49 15.13
CA SER A 24 -8.11 -7.17 16.48
C SER A 24 -9.46 -6.45 16.47
N LYS A 25 -10.33 -6.80 17.40
CA LYS A 25 -11.58 -6.04 17.67
C LYS A 25 -11.30 -4.58 18.01
N ASN A 26 -10.17 -4.28 18.63
CA ASN A 26 -9.79 -2.90 18.93
C ASN A 26 -9.55 -2.07 17.68
N SER A 27 -9.06 -2.69 16.58
CA SER A 27 -8.85 -2.01 15.31
C SER A 27 -10.15 -1.48 14.69
N ILE A 28 -11.29 -2.11 14.96
CA ILE A 28 -12.61 -1.62 14.49
C ILE A 28 -12.92 -0.24 15.07
N ARG A 29 -12.56 0.00 16.35
CA ARG A 29 -12.86 1.27 17.04
C ARG A 29 -12.15 2.46 16.39
N LEU A 30 -11.02 2.22 15.71
CA LEU A 30 -10.26 3.23 15.00
C LEU A 30 -10.89 3.63 13.64
N LEU A 31 -11.83 2.81 13.16
CA LEU A 31 -12.53 3.08 11.91
C LEU A 31 -13.70 4.04 12.13
N PRO A 32 -14.04 4.87 11.14
CA PRO A 32 -15.27 5.66 11.16
C PRO A 32 -16.51 4.77 11.41
N GLU A 33 -17.44 5.24 12.20
CA GLU A 33 -18.62 4.46 12.62
C GLU A 33 -19.40 3.88 11.42
N LYS A 34 -19.56 4.66 10.37
CA LYS A 34 -20.26 4.30 9.13
C LYS A 34 -19.79 3.00 8.47
N ILE A 35 -18.50 2.65 8.65
CA ILE A 35 -17.90 1.50 7.96
C ILE A 35 -17.60 0.32 8.90
N ARG A 36 -17.87 0.43 10.20
CA ARG A 36 -17.59 -0.64 11.18
C ARG A 36 -18.41 -1.91 10.91
N ASN A 37 -19.64 -1.76 10.43
CA ASN A 37 -20.53 -2.88 10.15
C ASN A 37 -20.08 -3.73 8.95
N PHE A 38 -19.17 -3.24 8.13
CA PHE A 38 -18.55 -3.97 7.02
C PHE A 38 -17.30 -4.77 7.44
N VAL A 39 -16.95 -4.80 8.74
CA VAL A 39 -15.67 -5.33 9.20
C VAL A 39 -15.83 -6.53 10.11
N ILE A 40 -15.16 -7.62 9.74
CA ILE A 40 -15.02 -8.84 10.54
C ILE A 40 -13.69 -8.78 11.30
N ALA A 41 -13.75 -8.94 12.63
CA ALA A 41 -12.56 -8.95 13.48
C ALA A 41 -12.14 -10.37 13.85
N GLY A 42 -10.89 -10.52 14.29
CA GLY A 42 -10.32 -11.80 14.73
C GLY A 42 -9.68 -12.60 13.60
N ILE A 43 -9.43 -11.98 12.46
CA ILE A 43 -8.78 -12.61 11.31
C ILE A 43 -7.28 -12.38 11.38
N ASP A 44 -6.54 -13.35 11.91
CA ASP A 44 -5.07 -13.37 11.80
C ASP A 44 -4.68 -14.02 10.46
N VAL A 45 -3.97 -13.30 9.63
CA VAL A 45 -3.54 -13.78 8.31
C VAL A 45 -2.53 -14.94 8.35
N LYS A 46 -1.99 -15.26 9.51
CA LYS A 46 -1.16 -16.44 9.74
C LYS A 46 -1.97 -17.72 9.91
N GLU A 47 -3.25 -17.60 10.25
CA GLU A 47 -4.18 -18.70 10.50
C GLU A 47 -4.96 -19.03 9.22
N ALA A 48 -4.47 -20.01 8.45
CA ALA A 48 -5.05 -20.39 7.17
C ALA A 48 -6.53 -20.79 7.25
N ASP A 49 -6.91 -21.52 8.30
CA ASP A 49 -8.29 -21.99 8.51
C ASP A 49 -9.27 -20.83 8.71
N LEU A 50 -8.85 -19.74 9.36
CA LEU A 50 -9.68 -18.55 9.55
C LEU A 50 -9.91 -17.84 8.22
N LEU A 51 -8.89 -17.75 7.39
CA LEU A 51 -8.98 -17.14 6.07
C LEU A 51 -9.85 -17.98 5.13
N THR A 52 -9.68 -19.29 5.12
CA THR A 52 -10.52 -20.20 4.30
C THR A 52 -11.99 -20.04 4.69
N LYS A 53 -12.32 -20.11 5.99
CA LYS A 53 -13.70 -19.90 6.48
C LYS A 53 -14.26 -18.53 6.09
N LEU A 54 -13.43 -17.47 6.14
CA LEU A 54 -13.84 -16.13 5.74
C LEU A 54 -14.16 -16.08 4.24
N LEU A 55 -13.31 -16.63 3.39
CA LEU A 55 -13.53 -16.67 1.94
C LEU A 55 -14.76 -17.52 1.58
N ASP A 56 -14.93 -18.66 2.22
CA ASP A 56 -16.12 -19.53 2.04
C ASP A 56 -17.42 -18.83 2.48
N GLN A 57 -17.37 -18.04 3.54
CA GLN A 57 -18.53 -17.30 4.02
C GLN A 57 -18.89 -16.10 3.14
N VAL A 58 -17.85 -15.36 2.65
CA VAL A 58 -18.04 -14.12 1.90
C VAL A 58 -18.23 -14.38 0.42
N GLN A 59 -17.60 -15.44 -0.13
CA GLN A 59 -17.59 -15.75 -1.57
C GLN A 59 -17.27 -14.52 -2.44
N PRO A 60 -16.09 -13.87 -2.23
CA PRO A 60 -15.79 -12.64 -2.91
C PRO A 60 -15.42 -12.87 -4.37
N ASP A 61 -15.78 -11.95 -5.27
CA ASP A 61 -15.24 -11.89 -6.63
C ASP A 61 -13.81 -11.33 -6.64
N ILE A 62 -13.51 -10.42 -5.71
CA ILE A 62 -12.23 -9.71 -5.62
C ILE A 62 -11.76 -9.62 -4.16
N VAL A 63 -10.49 -9.93 -3.96
CA VAL A 63 -9.80 -9.73 -2.69
C VAL A 63 -8.70 -8.68 -2.84
N ILE A 64 -8.72 -7.63 -2.02
CA ILE A 64 -7.70 -6.59 -2.01
C ILE A 64 -6.82 -6.78 -0.78
N ASN A 65 -5.58 -7.23 -0.98
CA ASN A 65 -4.63 -7.44 0.10
C ASN A 65 -3.88 -6.15 0.46
N CYS A 66 -4.35 -5.48 1.50
CA CYS A 66 -3.69 -4.32 2.12
C CYS A 66 -2.86 -4.69 3.37
N VAL A 67 -2.72 -5.99 3.68
CA VAL A 67 -1.96 -6.46 4.85
C VAL A 67 -0.48 -6.49 4.52
N GLY A 68 0.34 -6.04 5.46
CA GLY A 68 1.78 -6.10 5.40
C GLY A 68 2.39 -5.38 6.61
N LEU A 69 3.54 -5.87 7.04
CA LEU A 69 4.37 -5.13 7.97
C LEU A 69 4.97 -3.93 7.24
N VAL A 70 4.96 -2.78 7.89
CA VAL A 70 5.53 -1.55 7.33
C VAL A 70 6.94 -1.32 7.89
N LYS A 71 7.78 -0.64 7.11
CA LYS A 71 9.20 -0.41 7.42
C LYS A 71 9.44 0.26 8.78
N GLN A 72 8.48 1.00 9.29
CA GLN A 72 8.57 1.76 10.54
C GLN A 72 8.28 0.93 11.81
N LEU A 73 7.89 -0.34 11.67
CA LEU A 73 7.67 -1.24 12.80
C LEU A 73 8.99 -1.89 13.24
N SER A 74 9.19 -2.06 14.54
CA SER A 74 10.37 -2.75 15.11
C SER A 74 10.51 -4.17 14.57
N ASP A 75 9.39 -4.85 14.47
CA ASP A 75 9.29 -6.28 14.14
C ASP A 75 9.56 -6.58 12.65
N VAL A 76 9.68 -5.53 11.82
CA VAL A 76 10.00 -5.70 10.39
C VAL A 76 11.39 -6.30 10.15
N ASN A 77 12.29 -6.18 11.12
CA ASN A 77 13.64 -6.75 11.08
C ASN A 77 13.71 -8.18 11.65
N ASP A 78 12.62 -8.71 12.20
CA ASP A 78 12.54 -10.12 12.61
C ASP A 78 12.03 -10.97 11.42
N PRO A 79 12.87 -11.88 10.88
CA PRO A 79 12.44 -12.73 9.76
C PRO A 79 11.29 -13.67 10.11
N LEU A 80 11.16 -14.08 11.39
CA LEU A 80 10.07 -14.94 11.84
C LEU A 80 8.72 -14.21 11.86
N VAL A 81 8.72 -12.88 11.85
CA VAL A 81 7.53 -12.05 11.79
C VAL A 81 7.31 -11.53 10.36
N ALA A 82 8.38 -11.05 9.71
CA ALA A 82 8.28 -10.41 8.40
C ALA A 82 7.97 -11.41 7.27
N LEU A 83 8.66 -12.55 7.20
CA LEU A 83 8.50 -13.50 6.10
C LEU A 83 7.11 -14.17 6.07
N PRO A 84 6.51 -14.61 7.18
CA PRO A 84 5.15 -15.15 7.14
C PRO A 84 4.12 -14.18 6.59
N ILE A 85 4.22 -12.88 6.91
CA ILE A 85 3.23 -11.86 6.55
C ILE A 85 3.52 -11.23 5.19
N ASN A 86 4.76 -10.79 4.96
CA ASN A 86 5.10 -10.05 3.74
C ASN A 86 5.41 -10.96 2.55
N SER A 87 5.92 -12.18 2.80
CA SER A 87 6.36 -13.09 1.74
C SER A 87 5.40 -14.26 1.51
N LEU A 88 5.13 -15.08 2.53
CA LEU A 88 4.35 -16.30 2.35
C LEU A 88 2.85 -16.07 2.23
N PHE A 89 2.31 -15.15 3.02
CA PHE A 89 0.88 -14.87 3.05
C PHE A 89 0.29 -14.47 1.68
N PRO A 90 0.89 -13.56 0.90
CA PRO A 90 0.35 -13.19 -0.41
C PRO A 90 0.19 -14.38 -1.37
N HIS A 91 1.16 -15.31 -1.39
CA HIS A 91 1.09 -16.52 -2.23
C HIS A 91 -0.02 -17.47 -1.76
N ARG A 92 -0.11 -17.71 -0.44
CA ARG A 92 -1.22 -18.52 0.13
C ARG A 92 -2.57 -17.89 -0.18
N LEU A 93 -2.70 -16.58 -0.02
CA LEU A 93 -3.92 -15.87 -0.32
C LEU A 93 -4.30 -15.98 -1.80
N ALA A 94 -3.34 -15.90 -2.73
CA ALA A 94 -3.59 -16.08 -4.16
C ALA A 94 -4.15 -17.48 -4.47
N GLN A 95 -3.60 -18.53 -3.84
CA GLN A 95 -4.11 -19.90 -3.97
C GLN A 95 -5.52 -20.05 -3.38
N MET A 96 -5.77 -19.47 -2.19
CA MET A 96 -7.10 -19.48 -1.57
C MET A 96 -8.12 -18.72 -2.44
N CYS A 97 -7.74 -17.58 -3.01
CA CYS A 97 -8.58 -16.83 -3.94
C CYS A 97 -8.91 -17.68 -5.18
N ALA A 98 -7.93 -18.38 -5.74
CA ALA A 98 -8.17 -19.27 -6.88
C ALA A 98 -9.18 -20.38 -6.56
N SER A 99 -9.17 -20.95 -5.34
CA SER A 99 -10.11 -22.02 -4.95
C SER A 99 -11.57 -21.57 -4.85
N VAL A 100 -11.82 -20.27 -4.69
CA VAL A 100 -13.17 -19.66 -4.68
C VAL A 100 -13.45 -18.81 -5.93
N ASN A 101 -12.63 -18.93 -6.98
CA ASN A 101 -12.69 -18.15 -8.22
C ASN A 101 -12.59 -16.62 -8.02
N ALA A 102 -11.93 -16.16 -6.96
CA ALA A 102 -11.68 -14.77 -6.69
C ALA A 102 -10.40 -14.26 -7.35
N ARG A 103 -10.40 -12.99 -7.76
CA ARG A 103 -9.20 -12.27 -8.20
C ARG A 103 -8.50 -11.61 -7.01
N LEU A 104 -7.16 -11.74 -6.94
CA LEU A 104 -6.36 -11.06 -5.91
C LEU A 104 -5.73 -9.78 -6.47
N ILE A 105 -5.90 -8.67 -5.76
CA ILE A 105 -5.15 -7.42 -5.95
C ILE A 105 -4.21 -7.27 -4.76
N HIS A 106 -2.90 -7.44 -4.99
CA HIS A 106 -1.88 -7.35 -3.94
C HIS A 106 -1.11 -6.04 -4.01
N ILE A 107 -0.89 -5.42 -2.84
CA ILE A 107 -0.16 -4.15 -2.74
C ILE A 107 1.29 -4.41 -2.32
N SER A 108 2.22 -4.05 -3.20
CA SER A 108 3.67 -4.05 -2.95
C SER A 108 4.20 -2.62 -2.78
N THR A 109 5.50 -2.42 -2.86
CA THR A 109 6.19 -1.18 -2.49
C THR A 109 7.34 -0.84 -3.44
N ASP A 110 7.65 0.45 -3.56
CA ASP A 110 8.87 0.97 -4.17
C ASP A 110 10.16 0.57 -3.41
N CYS A 111 10.01 0.17 -2.14
CA CYS A 111 11.14 -0.27 -1.31
C CYS A 111 11.75 -1.63 -1.73
N VAL A 112 11.22 -2.30 -2.75
CA VAL A 112 11.90 -3.43 -3.43
C VAL A 112 13.15 -2.97 -4.19
N PHE A 113 13.32 -1.66 -4.36
CA PHE A 113 14.49 -1.02 -4.95
C PHE A 113 15.31 -0.27 -3.90
N THR A 114 16.64 -0.24 -4.09
CA THR A 114 17.55 0.52 -3.20
C THR A 114 17.39 2.03 -3.33
N GLY A 115 16.96 2.52 -4.49
CA GLY A 115 16.85 3.95 -4.77
C GLY A 115 18.14 4.58 -5.31
N LYS A 116 19.02 3.80 -5.92
CA LYS A 116 20.26 4.28 -6.56
C LYS A 116 20.02 4.87 -7.95
N LYS A 117 19.02 4.36 -8.68
CA LYS A 117 18.74 4.69 -10.08
C LYS A 117 17.64 5.77 -10.23
N GLY A 118 16.50 5.60 -9.58
CA GLY A 118 15.28 6.37 -9.86
C GLY A 118 14.55 5.91 -11.13
N MET A 119 13.32 6.33 -11.29
CA MET A 119 12.46 5.98 -12.45
C MET A 119 12.54 4.49 -12.81
N TYR A 120 12.36 3.64 -11.80
CA TYR A 120 12.40 2.20 -11.98
C TYR A 120 11.20 1.72 -12.78
N SER A 121 11.44 0.90 -13.79
CA SER A 121 10.43 0.15 -14.55
C SER A 121 10.21 -1.23 -13.94
N GLU A 122 9.18 -1.95 -14.39
CA GLU A 122 8.90 -3.33 -13.96
C GLU A 122 10.00 -4.32 -14.39
N ASP A 123 10.77 -3.98 -15.44
CA ASP A 123 11.88 -4.78 -15.96
C ASP A 123 13.19 -4.58 -15.19
N ASP A 124 13.25 -3.57 -14.34
CA ASP A 124 14.43 -3.34 -13.50
C ASP A 124 14.57 -4.42 -12.43
N VAL A 125 15.80 -4.86 -12.21
CA VAL A 125 16.11 -5.83 -11.17
C VAL A 125 15.85 -5.22 -9.79
N THR A 126 15.02 -5.87 -9.01
CA THR A 126 14.78 -5.48 -7.62
C THR A 126 16.02 -5.77 -6.78
N ASP A 127 16.59 -4.75 -6.15
CA ASP A 127 17.89 -4.78 -5.52
C ASP A 127 17.87 -4.41 -4.02
N ALA A 128 16.70 -4.46 -3.37
CA ALA A 128 16.57 -4.20 -1.94
C ALA A 128 17.47 -5.12 -1.10
N GLN A 129 18.13 -4.55 -0.09
CA GLN A 129 19.06 -5.26 0.80
C GLN A 129 18.53 -5.37 2.24
N ASP A 130 17.55 -4.55 2.62
CA ASP A 130 16.91 -4.64 3.92
C ASP A 130 15.80 -5.71 3.93
N LEU A 131 15.53 -6.30 5.10
CA LEU A 131 14.56 -7.39 5.23
C LEU A 131 13.16 -6.98 4.78
N TYR A 132 12.77 -5.72 5.00
CA TYR A 132 11.48 -5.22 4.54
C TYR A 132 11.34 -5.30 3.02
N GLY A 133 12.26 -4.69 2.28
CA GLY A 133 12.23 -4.70 0.82
C GLY A 133 12.32 -6.11 0.24
N VAL A 134 13.24 -6.94 0.78
CA VAL A 134 13.39 -8.35 0.37
C VAL A 134 12.11 -9.14 0.66
N SER A 135 11.52 -9.02 1.86
CA SER A 135 10.30 -9.75 2.21
C SER A 135 9.10 -9.34 1.36
N LYS A 136 8.97 -8.05 1.05
CA LYS A 136 7.90 -7.55 0.15
C LYS A 136 8.08 -8.05 -1.28
N ARG A 137 9.33 -8.05 -1.80
CA ARG A 137 9.65 -8.61 -3.11
C ARG A 137 9.28 -10.09 -3.20
N LEU A 138 9.65 -10.87 -2.18
CA LEU A 138 9.33 -12.30 -2.12
C LEU A 138 7.84 -12.61 -2.04
N GLY A 139 7.02 -11.64 -1.67
CA GLY A 139 5.57 -11.76 -1.61
C GLY A 139 4.85 -11.20 -2.85
N GLU A 140 5.57 -10.71 -3.85
CA GLU A 140 4.94 -10.28 -5.10
C GLU A 140 4.42 -11.49 -5.88
N VAL A 141 3.15 -11.43 -6.26
CA VAL A 141 2.44 -12.52 -6.93
C VAL A 141 2.18 -12.17 -8.40
N ASP A 142 2.32 -13.16 -9.27
CA ASP A 142 2.12 -13.06 -10.72
C ASP A 142 1.26 -14.22 -11.27
N TYR A 143 0.44 -14.81 -10.39
CA TYR A 143 -0.48 -15.90 -10.78
C TYR A 143 -1.58 -15.38 -11.73
N PRO A 144 -2.22 -16.25 -12.55
CA PRO A 144 -3.25 -15.84 -13.52
C PRO A 144 -4.46 -15.11 -12.89
N ASN A 145 -4.76 -15.40 -11.63
CA ASN A 145 -5.83 -14.74 -10.86
C ASN A 145 -5.34 -13.55 -10.01
N ALA A 146 -4.12 -13.05 -10.21
CA ALA A 146 -3.54 -12.06 -9.33
C ALA A 146 -2.85 -10.91 -10.09
N ILE A 147 -2.92 -9.72 -9.50
CA ILE A 147 -2.12 -8.56 -9.89
C ILE A 147 -1.41 -8.01 -8.66
N THR A 148 -0.14 -7.66 -8.82
CA THR A 148 0.66 -6.96 -7.83
C THR A 148 0.86 -5.50 -8.25
N LEU A 149 0.49 -4.56 -7.37
CA LEU A 149 0.70 -3.13 -7.59
C LEU A 149 1.87 -2.65 -6.72
N ARG A 150 3.02 -2.34 -7.35
CA ARG A 150 4.11 -1.62 -6.66
C ARG A 150 3.77 -0.14 -6.61
N THR A 151 3.75 0.41 -5.42
CA THR A 151 3.43 1.83 -5.21
C THR A 151 4.09 2.35 -3.94
N SER A 152 4.07 3.66 -3.75
CA SER A 152 4.33 4.31 -2.46
C SER A 152 3.11 5.10 -2.05
N ILE A 153 2.77 5.11 -0.77
CA ILE A 153 1.52 5.68 -0.30
C ILE A 153 1.73 6.83 0.67
N ILE A 154 0.86 7.82 0.57
CA ILE A 154 0.78 8.97 1.48
C ILE A 154 -0.61 8.97 2.11
N GLY A 155 -0.70 9.15 3.43
CA GLY A 155 -2.00 9.26 4.09
C GLY A 155 -1.90 9.32 5.60
N HIS A 156 -3.06 9.54 6.22
CA HIS A 156 -3.19 9.52 7.67
C HIS A 156 -3.23 8.08 8.20
N GLU A 157 -2.54 7.85 9.30
CA GLU A 157 -2.71 6.63 10.09
C GLU A 157 -4.02 6.71 10.88
N LEU A 158 -4.58 5.57 11.18
CA LEU A 158 -5.72 5.49 12.11
C LEU A 158 -5.25 5.72 13.55
N GLU A 159 -4.01 5.37 13.84
CA GLU A 159 -3.37 5.52 15.15
C GLU A 159 -1.85 5.69 14.98
N GLY A 160 -1.26 6.58 15.76
CA GLY A 160 0.19 6.81 15.75
C GLY A 160 0.61 7.96 14.83
N HIS A 161 1.95 8.13 14.71
CA HIS A 161 2.58 9.22 13.95
C HIS A 161 3.82 8.73 13.19
N ARG A 162 3.74 7.52 12.58
CA ARG A 162 4.87 6.90 11.87
C ARG A 162 4.88 7.22 10.39
N SER A 163 3.69 7.43 9.78
CA SER A 163 3.60 7.85 8.38
C SER A 163 4.11 9.27 8.21
N LEU A 164 4.57 9.59 7.00
CA LEU A 164 5.15 10.91 6.71
C LEU A 164 4.22 12.06 7.08
N ILE A 165 2.94 11.96 6.70
CA ILE A 165 1.96 13.02 6.99
C ILE A 165 1.71 13.14 8.49
N SER A 166 1.40 12.02 9.16
CA SER A 166 1.11 12.06 10.60
C SER A 166 2.33 12.51 11.41
N TRP A 167 3.54 12.06 11.02
CA TRP A 167 4.79 12.53 11.61
C TRP A 167 4.97 14.04 11.41
N PHE A 168 4.85 14.53 10.18
CA PHE A 168 5.08 15.92 9.84
C PHE A 168 4.09 16.86 10.56
N LEU A 169 2.80 16.50 10.56
CA LEU A 169 1.78 17.31 11.22
C LEU A 169 1.98 17.39 12.74
N ASN A 170 2.65 16.41 13.34
CA ASN A 170 2.97 16.41 14.77
C ASN A 170 4.28 17.14 15.11
N GLN A 171 5.09 17.55 14.11
CA GLN A 171 6.34 18.30 14.36
C GLN A 171 6.06 19.74 14.80
N LYS A 172 7.01 20.33 15.54
CA LYS A 172 7.02 21.72 15.97
C LYS A 172 8.38 22.36 15.66
N GLY A 173 8.41 23.67 15.47
CA GLY A 173 9.64 24.44 15.26
C GLY A 173 10.18 24.30 13.85
N ALA A 174 11.15 23.41 13.63
CA ALA A 174 11.78 23.24 12.34
C ALA A 174 12.01 21.74 12.01
N VAL A 175 11.92 21.40 10.73
CA VAL A 175 12.21 20.05 10.21
C VAL A 175 13.12 20.13 8.99
N LYS A 176 13.89 19.07 8.74
CA LYS A 176 14.65 18.90 7.50
C LYS A 176 13.77 18.36 6.39
N GLY A 177 13.84 18.97 5.21
CA GLY A 177 13.26 18.48 3.98
C GLY A 177 14.37 18.05 3.02
N PHE A 178 14.38 16.79 2.59
CA PHE A 178 15.44 16.24 1.75
C PHE A 178 15.19 16.53 0.27
N LYS A 179 16.02 17.37 -0.36
CA LYS A 179 15.91 17.74 -1.79
C LYS A 179 16.30 16.61 -2.73
N GLN A 180 17.10 15.66 -2.28
CA GLN A 180 17.54 14.51 -3.09
C GLN A 180 16.92 13.18 -2.66
N ALA A 181 15.88 13.21 -1.79
CA ALA A 181 15.09 12.04 -1.49
C ALA A 181 13.79 12.07 -2.31
N ILE A 182 13.79 11.37 -3.44
CA ILE A 182 12.73 11.39 -4.45
C ILE A 182 11.86 10.14 -4.35
N PHE A 183 10.57 10.32 -4.53
CA PHE A 183 9.60 9.24 -4.64
C PHE A 183 8.42 9.68 -5.52
N SER A 184 7.55 8.75 -5.90
CA SER A 184 6.40 9.00 -6.77
C SER A 184 5.09 8.44 -6.20
N GLY A 185 4.94 8.57 -4.87
CA GLY A 185 3.80 8.00 -4.16
C GLY A 185 2.50 8.77 -4.36
N LEU A 186 1.40 8.09 -4.11
CA LEU A 186 0.04 8.60 -4.25
C LEU A 186 -0.69 8.63 -2.90
N PRO A 187 -1.67 9.52 -2.72
CA PRO A 187 -2.58 9.48 -1.58
C PRO A 187 -3.32 8.14 -1.52
N THR A 188 -3.53 7.61 -0.30
CA THR A 188 -4.22 6.31 -0.12
C THR A 188 -5.61 6.28 -0.73
N ILE A 189 -6.32 7.41 -0.74
CA ILE A 189 -7.64 7.50 -1.37
C ILE A 189 -7.52 7.42 -2.90
N GLU A 190 -6.45 7.95 -3.48
CA GLU A 190 -6.20 7.87 -4.91
C GLU A 190 -5.85 6.45 -5.35
N ILE A 191 -5.04 5.73 -4.57
CA ILE A 191 -4.81 4.29 -4.82
C ILE A 191 -6.13 3.51 -4.76
N ALA A 192 -7.01 3.83 -3.81
CA ALA A 192 -8.32 3.19 -3.73
C ALA A 192 -9.19 3.46 -4.98
N ARG A 193 -9.17 4.70 -5.51
CA ARG A 193 -9.83 5.07 -6.76
C ARG A 193 -9.22 4.34 -7.96
N ILE A 194 -7.90 4.30 -8.06
CA ILE A 194 -7.18 3.58 -9.12
C ILE A 194 -7.57 2.10 -9.13
N ILE A 195 -7.66 1.47 -7.97
CA ILE A 195 -8.11 0.08 -7.87
C ILE A 195 -9.54 -0.06 -8.41
N ARG A 196 -10.47 0.82 -8.00
CA ARG A 196 -11.87 0.79 -8.41
C ARG A 196 -12.04 1.06 -9.90
N ASP A 197 -11.38 2.12 -10.41
CA ASP A 197 -11.69 2.70 -11.71
C ASP A 197 -10.82 2.13 -12.86
N TYR A 198 -9.63 1.59 -12.51
CA TYR A 198 -8.65 1.13 -13.52
C TYR A 198 -8.20 -0.31 -13.35
N VAL A 199 -8.19 -0.87 -12.13
CA VAL A 199 -7.73 -2.27 -11.93
C VAL A 199 -8.90 -3.24 -12.01
N ILE A 200 -9.99 -2.95 -11.31
CA ILE A 200 -11.18 -3.83 -11.29
C ILE A 200 -11.82 -3.96 -12.67
N PRO A 201 -12.02 -2.89 -13.45
CA PRO A 201 -12.62 -3.00 -14.78
C PRO A 201 -11.74 -3.71 -15.82
N ASN A 202 -10.48 -3.95 -15.52
CA ASN A 202 -9.52 -4.62 -16.41
C ASN A 202 -9.07 -5.97 -15.81
N PRO A 203 -9.91 -7.02 -15.87
CA PRO A 203 -9.63 -8.32 -15.23
C PRO A 203 -8.43 -9.04 -15.82
N ASP A 204 -8.06 -8.77 -17.06
CA ASP A 204 -6.92 -9.38 -17.76
C ASP A 204 -5.56 -8.85 -17.29
N LEU A 205 -5.53 -7.77 -16.48
CA LEU A 205 -4.27 -7.30 -15.90
C LEU A 205 -3.77 -8.28 -14.85
N THR A 206 -2.65 -8.95 -15.14
CA THR A 206 -1.98 -9.91 -14.26
C THR A 206 -0.50 -9.59 -14.14
N GLY A 207 0.17 -10.15 -13.12
CA GLY A 207 1.59 -9.89 -12.85
C GLY A 207 1.83 -8.56 -12.13
N VAL A 208 3.00 -7.97 -12.34
CA VAL A 208 3.46 -6.78 -11.60
C VAL A 208 3.29 -5.51 -12.43
N TYR A 209 2.72 -4.48 -11.80
CA TYR A 209 2.57 -3.13 -12.36
C TYR A 209 3.04 -2.08 -11.38
N HIS A 210 3.71 -1.05 -11.88
CA HIS A 210 4.01 0.16 -11.11
C HIS A 210 2.82 1.13 -11.19
N VAL A 211 2.41 1.63 -10.02
CA VAL A 211 1.35 2.64 -9.91
C VAL A 211 1.91 3.84 -9.17
N SER A 212 2.13 4.93 -9.89
CA SER A 212 2.83 6.11 -9.39
C SER A 212 2.30 7.42 -9.95
N SER A 213 2.55 8.51 -9.20
CA SER A 213 2.46 9.89 -9.67
C SER A 213 3.77 10.34 -10.29
N GLU A 214 3.84 11.62 -10.67
CA GLU A 214 5.11 12.25 -11.03
C GLU A 214 6.06 12.30 -9.82
N PRO A 215 7.38 12.16 -10.04
CA PRO A 215 8.37 12.21 -8.98
C PRO A 215 8.37 13.54 -8.23
N ILE A 216 8.46 13.47 -6.90
CA ILE A 216 8.58 14.63 -6.03
C ILE A 216 9.64 14.37 -4.95
N ASN A 217 10.45 15.37 -4.61
CA ASN A 217 11.36 15.25 -3.48
C ASN A 217 10.66 15.53 -2.14
N LYS A 218 11.26 15.06 -1.05
CA LYS A 218 10.67 15.18 0.29
C LYS A 218 10.55 16.62 0.78
N TYR A 219 11.41 17.53 0.36
CA TYR A 219 11.31 18.95 0.72
C TYR A 219 10.06 19.56 0.09
N ASP A 220 9.91 19.44 -1.23
CA ASP A 220 8.78 20.04 -1.95
C ASP A 220 7.44 19.41 -1.49
N LEU A 221 7.43 18.09 -1.22
CA LEU A 221 6.26 17.43 -0.65
C LEU A 221 5.89 18.01 0.74
N LEU A 222 6.87 18.23 1.63
CA LEU A 222 6.58 18.81 2.95
C LEU A 222 6.10 20.25 2.84
N CYS A 223 6.63 21.04 1.89
CA CYS A 223 6.13 22.39 1.62
C CYS A 223 4.67 22.34 1.13
N LEU A 224 4.35 21.46 0.19
CA LEU A 224 2.98 21.25 -0.29
C LEU A 224 2.03 20.84 0.85
N VAL A 225 2.45 19.93 1.71
CA VAL A 225 1.66 19.50 2.87
C VAL A 225 1.49 20.66 3.87
N ALA A 226 2.54 21.43 4.14
CA ALA A 226 2.45 22.59 5.02
C ALA A 226 1.43 23.61 4.52
N ASP A 227 1.43 23.87 3.21
CA ASP A 227 0.47 24.79 2.58
C ASP A 227 -0.96 24.26 2.67
N ILE A 228 -1.22 23.02 2.27
CA ILE A 228 -2.56 22.42 2.30
C ILE A 228 -3.14 22.37 3.72
N TYR A 229 -2.32 22.06 4.73
CA TYR A 229 -2.76 21.94 6.12
C TYR A 229 -2.62 23.25 6.91
N GLN A 230 -2.20 24.35 6.26
CA GLN A 230 -1.96 25.65 6.90
C GLN A 230 -1.06 25.52 8.14
N LYS A 231 -0.01 24.69 8.01
CA LYS A 231 0.91 24.39 9.10
C LYS A 231 2.07 25.36 9.10
N ASP A 232 2.12 26.21 10.14
CA ASP A 232 3.27 27.09 10.37
C ASP A 232 4.45 26.31 10.96
N ILE A 233 5.40 25.95 10.08
CA ILE A 233 6.60 25.21 10.43
C ILE A 233 7.73 25.55 9.45
N LYS A 234 8.94 25.76 9.97
CA LYS A 234 10.12 26.00 9.13
C LYS A 234 10.63 24.69 8.54
N ILE A 235 10.66 24.58 7.21
CA ILE A 235 11.24 23.45 6.50
C ILE A 235 12.62 23.87 5.97
N ILE A 236 13.67 23.17 6.42
CA ILE A 236 15.07 23.47 6.09
C ILE A 236 15.51 22.50 5.01
N GLU A 237 16.01 23.02 3.90
CA GLU A 237 16.56 22.19 2.81
C GLU A 237 17.77 21.39 3.30
N ASP A 238 17.78 20.08 2.96
CA ASP A 238 18.90 19.18 3.21
C ASP A 238 19.24 18.44 1.91
N HIS A 239 20.48 18.58 1.46
CA HIS A 239 21.00 18.01 0.22
C HIS A 239 21.90 16.77 0.44
N GLN A 240 22.09 16.36 1.70
CA GLN A 240 23.05 15.29 2.02
C GLN A 240 22.47 13.90 1.79
N TYR A 241 21.18 13.71 2.11
CA TYR A 241 20.52 12.41 1.97
C TYR A 241 20.00 12.22 0.55
N LYS A 242 20.62 11.28 -0.17
CA LYS A 242 20.31 10.98 -1.58
C LYS A 242 19.69 9.59 -1.70
N ILE A 243 18.46 9.53 -2.20
CA ILE A 243 17.76 8.30 -2.56
C ILE A 243 16.68 8.64 -3.60
N ASP A 244 16.56 7.86 -4.64
CA ASP A 244 15.50 8.03 -5.64
C ASP A 244 14.79 6.70 -5.89
N ARG A 245 13.58 6.55 -5.30
CA ARG A 245 12.71 5.39 -5.48
C ARG A 245 11.50 5.71 -6.35
N SER A 246 11.60 6.71 -7.21
CA SER A 246 10.55 6.97 -8.17
C SER A 246 10.33 5.78 -9.09
N LEU A 247 9.08 5.51 -9.41
CA LEU A 247 8.64 4.43 -10.28
C LEU A 247 8.16 4.99 -11.61
N ASP A 248 8.54 4.37 -12.70
CA ASP A 248 7.94 4.55 -14.01
C ASP A 248 6.68 3.69 -14.09
N SER A 249 5.52 4.29 -14.24
CA SER A 249 4.22 3.62 -14.39
C SER A 249 3.70 3.58 -15.84
N THR A 250 4.58 3.75 -16.82
CA THR A 250 4.21 3.77 -18.24
C THR A 250 3.47 2.50 -18.67
N LYS A 251 3.90 1.33 -18.20
CA LYS A 251 3.22 0.04 -18.46
C LYS A 251 1.76 0.07 -18.00
N PHE A 252 1.52 0.52 -16.77
CA PHE A 252 0.15 0.63 -16.22
C PHE A 252 -0.68 1.69 -16.95
N ARG A 253 -0.10 2.85 -17.22
CA ARG A 253 -0.76 3.95 -17.95
C ARG A 253 -1.19 3.49 -19.35
N ASN A 254 -0.33 2.79 -20.08
CA ASN A 254 -0.64 2.27 -21.43
C ASN A 254 -1.73 1.19 -21.38
N ALA A 255 -1.72 0.33 -20.37
CA ALA A 255 -2.71 -0.75 -20.25
C ALA A 255 -4.09 -0.26 -19.80
N THR A 256 -4.18 0.87 -19.07
CA THR A 256 -5.43 1.29 -18.41
C THR A 256 -5.92 2.67 -18.85
N GLY A 257 -5.09 3.49 -19.46
CA GLY A 257 -5.38 4.90 -19.73
C GLY A 257 -5.27 5.81 -18.50
N PHE A 258 -4.78 5.31 -17.37
CA PHE A 258 -4.57 6.11 -16.15
C PHE A 258 -3.65 7.30 -16.41
N LYS A 259 -4.05 8.47 -15.90
CA LYS A 259 -3.26 9.71 -15.91
C LYS A 259 -3.21 10.23 -14.45
N PRO A 260 -2.03 10.32 -13.83
CA PRO A 260 -1.88 10.80 -12.46
C PRO A 260 -2.18 12.28 -12.32
#